data_f7844adebbaf969a4fd7bb9091dcfa1a
#
_entry.id   f7844adebbaf969a4fd7bb9091dcfa1a
#
_cell.length_a   1.000
_cell.length_b   1.000
_cell.length_c   1.000
_cell.angle_alpha   90.00
_cell.angle_beta   90.00
_cell.angle_gamma   90.00
#
_symmetry.space_group_name_H-M   'P 1'
#
loop_
_entity.id
_entity.type
_entity.pdbx_description
1 polymer ?
#
loop_
_entity_poly.entity_id
_entity_poly.type
_entity_poly.pdbx_seq_one_letter_code
_entity_poly.pdbx_strand_id
1 'polypeptide(L)'
;MGLATPAAVAVGLGRGAKNGILFKNAKSLEIFKSIKQVVFDKTGTLTTGKFQISDYQFQIGEEEFKRIVFSLEKYSNHPIGNCIATAWKTKNDIRWAKIEEEKGLGMKATDKEGNEYFAGSFKIAAHLTNETNHNVYVLKNGDLIGWIDVADELRPEALATIQTLQKNGVK
;
A
#
# COMPACT_ATOMS: atom_id res chain seq x y z
N MET A 1 -39.30 -1.01 35.25
CA MET A 1 -38.14 -0.72 34.39
C MET A 1 -38.31 0.68 33.82
N GLY A 2 -37.39 1.57 34.15
CA GLY A 2 -37.50 2.99 33.77
C GLY A 2 -37.32 3.26 32.30
N LEU A 3 -37.99 4.28 31.77
CA LEU A 3 -37.85 4.81 30.40
C LEU A 3 -36.43 5.35 30.05
N ALA A 4 -35.55 5.49 31.05
CA ALA A 4 -34.21 6.06 30.89
C ALA A 4 -33.29 5.23 29.98
N THR A 5 -33.29 3.91 30.10
CA THR A 5 -32.39 3.06 29.30
C THR A 5 -32.75 3.08 27.80
N PRO A 6 -34.05 2.91 27.39
CA PRO A 6 -34.41 3.03 25.97
C PRO A 6 -34.10 4.41 25.38
N ALA A 7 -34.33 5.48 26.15
CA ALA A 7 -34.03 6.84 25.72
C ALA A 7 -32.53 7.05 25.50
N ALA A 8 -31.68 6.59 26.43
CA ALA A 8 -30.22 6.69 26.31
C ALA A 8 -29.69 5.92 25.09
N VAL A 9 -30.23 4.73 24.83
CA VAL A 9 -29.88 3.93 23.64
C VAL A 9 -30.30 4.66 22.36
N ALA A 10 -31.50 5.23 22.28
CA ALA A 10 -31.96 5.97 21.12
C ALA A 10 -31.05 7.19 20.84
N VAL A 11 -30.68 7.94 21.87
CA VAL A 11 -29.75 9.08 21.73
C VAL A 11 -28.36 8.59 21.28
N GLY A 12 -27.87 7.47 21.84
CA GLY A 12 -26.59 6.87 21.46
C GLY A 12 -26.55 6.45 19.99
N LEU A 13 -27.59 5.76 19.50
CA LEU A 13 -27.74 5.37 18.10
C LEU A 13 -27.81 6.60 17.18
N GLY A 14 -28.56 7.63 17.56
CA GLY A 14 -28.67 8.89 16.80
C GLY A 14 -27.33 9.63 16.71
N ARG A 15 -26.53 9.68 17.78
CA ARG A 15 -25.18 10.24 17.76
C ARG A 15 -24.23 9.40 16.91
N GLY A 16 -24.31 8.07 16.98
CA GLY A 16 -23.54 7.18 16.12
C GLY A 16 -23.82 7.48 14.65
N ALA A 17 -25.10 7.51 14.25
CA ALA A 17 -25.51 7.79 12.88
C ALA A 17 -25.03 9.15 12.36
N LYS A 18 -25.09 10.22 13.20
CA LYS A 18 -24.56 11.54 12.85
C LYS A 18 -23.06 11.55 12.58
N ASN A 19 -22.32 10.59 13.16
CA ASN A 19 -20.87 10.42 12.96
C ASN A 19 -20.55 9.30 11.95
N GLY A 20 -21.51 8.85 11.14
CA GLY A 20 -21.30 7.82 10.12
C GLY A 20 -21.21 6.40 10.67
N ILE A 21 -21.57 6.17 11.95
CA ILE A 21 -21.50 4.86 12.61
C ILE A 21 -22.93 4.28 12.67
N LEU A 22 -23.15 3.17 11.96
CA LEU A 22 -24.42 2.46 11.96
C LEU A 22 -24.34 1.20 12.82
N PHE A 23 -25.08 1.20 13.93
CA PHE A 23 -25.25 0.02 14.77
C PHE A 23 -26.32 -0.89 14.21
N LYS A 24 -26.04 -2.17 14.03
CA LYS A 24 -27.01 -3.17 13.55
C LYS A 24 -28.12 -3.44 14.56
N ASN A 25 -27.83 -3.27 15.85
CA ASN A 25 -28.82 -3.44 16.94
C ASN A 25 -28.39 -2.67 18.19
N ALA A 26 -29.34 -2.39 19.07
CA ALA A 26 -29.10 -1.66 20.33
C ALA A 26 -28.16 -2.38 21.30
N LYS A 27 -28.19 -3.73 21.33
CA LYS A 27 -27.31 -4.55 22.17
C LYS A 27 -25.84 -4.33 21.87
N SER A 28 -25.49 -4.11 20.61
CA SER A 28 -24.12 -3.80 20.19
C SER A 28 -23.61 -2.53 20.87
N LEU A 29 -24.44 -1.48 21.00
CA LEU A 29 -24.09 -0.25 21.70
C LEU A 29 -23.82 -0.49 23.20
N GLU A 30 -24.62 -1.34 23.84
CA GLU A 30 -24.43 -1.66 25.27
C GLU A 30 -23.13 -2.44 25.53
N ILE A 31 -22.77 -3.36 24.62
CA ILE A 31 -21.57 -4.19 24.72
C ILE A 31 -20.29 -3.33 24.54
N PHE A 32 -20.37 -2.21 23.80
CA PHE A 32 -19.21 -1.34 23.55
C PHE A 32 -18.48 -0.93 24.82
N LYS A 33 -19.17 -0.67 25.93
CA LYS A 33 -18.57 -0.30 27.23
C LYS A 33 -17.70 -1.40 27.85
N SER A 34 -17.86 -2.65 27.42
CA SER A 34 -17.15 -3.82 27.97
C SER A 34 -16.06 -4.36 27.04
N ILE A 35 -15.79 -3.70 25.94
CA ILE A 35 -14.72 -4.07 25.01
C ILE A 35 -13.37 -3.91 25.71
N LYS A 36 -12.55 -4.96 25.65
CA LYS A 36 -11.20 -5.00 26.23
C LYS A 36 -10.11 -5.15 25.20
N GLN A 37 -10.48 -5.48 23.96
CA GLN A 37 -9.56 -5.69 22.86
C GLN A 37 -10.19 -5.25 21.55
N VAL A 38 -9.39 -4.58 20.70
CA VAL A 38 -9.76 -4.21 19.32
C VAL A 38 -8.70 -4.76 18.37
N VAL A 39 -9.13 -5.44 17.34
CA VAL A 39 -8.27 -5.92 16.27
C VAL A 39 -8.54 -5.05 15.03
N PHE A 40 -7.51 -4.37 14.56
CA PHE A 40 -7.59 -3.56 13.35
C PHE A 40 -7.07 -4.34 12.15
N ASP A 41 -7.78 -4.29 11.06
CA ASP A 41 -7.17 -4.56 9.76
C ASP A 41 -6.19 -3.43 9.42
N LYS A 42 -5.09 -3.76 8.74
CA LYS A 42 -4.08 -2.76 8.37
C LYS A 42 -4.53 -1.93 7.17
N THR A 43 -4.73 -2.61 6.04
CA THR A 43 -4.90 -1.95 4.74
C THR A 43 -6.29 -1.34 4.60
N GLY A 44 -6.34 -0.02 4.36
CA GLY A 44 -7.60 0.72 4.23
C GLY A 44 -8.30 1.06 5.56
N THR A 45 -7.83 0.50 6.70
CA THR A 45 -8.33 0.79 8.05
C THR A 45 -7.35 1.68 8.81
N LEU A 46 -6.18 1.18 9.17
CA LEU A 46 -5.11 1.98 9.78
C LEU A 46 -4.35 2.82 8.74
N THR A 47 -4.40 2.41 7.50
CA THR A 47 -3.80 3.09 6.36
C THR A 47 -4.87 3.68 5.44
N THR A 48 -4.46 4.58 4.57
CA THR A 48 -5.36 5.21 3.59
C THR A 48 -5.66 4.32 2.39
N GLY A 49 -4.90 3.24 2.20
CA GLY A 49 -4.88 2.44 0.97
C GLY A 49 -4.13 3.13 -0.18
N LYS A 50 -3.48 4.26 0.09
CA LYS A 50 -2.63 4.95 -0.88
C LYS A 50 -1.18 4.57 -0.64
N PHE A 51 -0.59 3.95 -1.65
CA PHE A 51 0.82 3.60 -1.62
C PHE A 51 1.69 4.82 -1.94
N GLN A 52 2.85 4.89 -1.28
CA GLN A 52 3.90 5.89 -1.54
C GLN A 52 5.25 5.18 -1.57
N ILE A 53 6.18 5.67 -2.41
CA ILE A 53 7.56 5.19 -2.39
C ILE A 53 8.16 5.60 -1.05
N SER A 54 8.63 4.61 -0.27
CA SER A 54 9.23 4.83 1.04
C SER A 54 10.75 4.83 1.01
N ASP A 55 11.34 4.03 0.12
CA ASP A 55 12.79 3.96 -0.08
C ASP A 55 13.12 3.40 -1.47
N TYR A 56 14.33 3.65 -1.97
CA TYR A 56 14.83 3.07 -3.21
C TYR A 56 16.35 3.19 -3.30
N GLN A 57 16.96 2.25 -4.01
CA GLN A 57 18.39 2.26 -4.29
C GLN A 57 18.63 1.98 -5.77
N PHE A 58 19.68 2.54 -6.32
CA PHE A 58 20.05 2.38 -7.72
C PHE A 58 21.58 2.25 -7.86
N GLN A 59 22.02 1.53 -8.90
CA GLN A 59 23.42 1.31 -9.26
C GLN A 59 23.82 2.04 -10.56
N ILE A 60 22.86 2.77 -11.15
CA ILE A 60 23.04 3.59 -12.37
C ILE A 60 22.64 5.03 -12.06
N GLY A 61 22.63 5.93 -13.02
CA GLY A 61 22.13 7.29 -12.80
C GLY A 61 20.67 7.31 -12.33
N GLU A 62 20.36 8.13 -11.32
CA GLU A 62 19.02 8.21 -10.70
C GLU A 62 17.92 8.50 -11.73
N GLU A 63 18.15 9.48 -12.59
CA GLU A 63 17.20 9.86 -13.64
C GLU A 63 16.97 8.73 -14.65
N GLU A 64 18.04 8.00 -15.01
CA GLU A 64 17.91 6.83 -15.89
C GLU A 64 17.13 5.72 -15.19
N PHE A 65 17.43 5.43 -13.92
CA PHE A 65 16.71 4.44 -13.13
C PHE A 65 15.21 4.74 -13.06
N LYS A 66 14.85 5.96 -12.65
CA LYS A 66 13.45 6.40 -12.56
C LYS A 66 12.75 6.34 -13.92
N ARG A 67 13.44 6.70 -15.00
CA ARG A 67 12.92 6.63 -16.36
C ARG A 67 12.61 5.20 -16.78
N ILE A 68 13.52 4.26 -16.51
CA ILE A 68 13.33 2.83 -16.81
C ILE A 68 12.12 2.31 -16.06
N VAL A 69 12.08 2.52 -14.75
CA VAL A 69 11.01 2.01 -13.90
C VAL A 69 9.66 2.60 -14.28
N PHE A 70 9.56 3.91 -14.47
CA PHE A 70 8.33 4.54 -14.97
C PHE A 70 7.87 3.91 -16.28
N SER A 71 8.81 3.71 -17.22
CA SER A 71 8.49 3.19 -18.56
C SER A 71 7.97 1.75 -18.52
N LEU A 72 8.37 0.95 -17.53
CA LEU A 72 7.85 -0.39 -17.26
C LEU A 72 6.50 -0.33 -16.55
N GLU A 73 6.45 0.34 -15.41
CA GLU A 73 5.32 0.29 -14.48
C GLU A 73 4.08 1.06 -14.95
N LYS A 74 4.22 1.99 -15.90
CA LYS A 74 3.05 2.69 -16.49
C LYS A 74 2.08 1.75 -17.22
N TYR A 75 2.49 0.52 -17.52
CA TYR A 75 1.65 -0.52 -18.12
C TYR A 75 1.18 -1.56 -17.10
N SER A 76 1.64 -1.48 -15.85
CA SER A 76 1.25 -2.38 -14.78
C SER A 76 -0.16 -2.08 -14.28
N ASN A 77 -0.93 -3.12 -13.98
CA ASN A 77 -2.21 -3.00 -13.28
C ASN A 77 -2.06 -3.18 -11.76
N HIS A 78 -0.85 -3.48 -11.27
CA HIS A 78 -0.61 -3.70 -9.86
C HIS A 78 -0.61 -2.36 -9.08
N PRO A 79 -1.21 -2.28 -7.86
CA PRO A 79 -1.23 -1.04 -7.08
C PRO A 79 0.15 -0.43 -6.81
N ILE A 80 1.17 -1.25 -6.58
CA ILE A 80 2.56 -0.81 -6.41
C ILE A 80 3.09 -0.18 -7.70
N GLY A 81 2.90 -0.83 -8.84
CA GLY A 81 3.33 -0.30 -10.14
C GLY A 81 2.66 1.04 -10.46
N ASN A 82 1.35 1.14 -10.23
CA ASN A 82 0.60 2.40 -10.40
C ASN A 82 1.13 3.53 -9.49
N CYS A 83 1.49 3.21 -8.24
CA CYS A 83 2.09 4.14 -7.32
C CYS A 83 3.42 4.69 -7.87
N ILE A 84 4.32 3.79 -8.29
CA ILE A 84 5.64 4.14 -8.82
C ILE A 84 5.51 4.97 -10.10
N ALA A 85 4.65 4.53 -11.03
CA ALA A 85 4.39 5.24 -12.28
C ALA A 85 3.82 6.65 -12.06
N THR A 86 3.01 6.83 -11.01
CA THR A 86 2.47 8.14 -10.65
C THR A 86 3.56 9.05 -10.07
N ALA A 87 4.38 8.51 -9.16
CA ALA A 87 5.43 9.26 -8.46
C ALA A 87 6.56 9.70 -9.41
N TRP A 88 6.95 8.84 -10.36
CA TRP A 88 8.10 9.08 -11.25
C TRP A 88 7.71 9.41 -12.69
N LYS A 89 6.50 9.96 -12.89
CA LYS A 89 5.99 10.31 -14.20
C LYS A 89 6.96 11.25 -14.95
N THR A 90 7.36 10.83 -16.14
CA THR A 90 8.24 11.60 -17.03
C THR A 90 7.68 11.68 -18.44
N LYS A 91 8.06 12.72 -19.19
CA LYS A 91 7.74 12.87 -20.62
C LYS A 91 8.73 12.12 -21.52
N ASN A 92 9.90 11.75 -20.97
CA ASN A 92 10.98 11.09 -21.69
C ASN A 92 11.00 9.59 -21.40
N ASP A 93 9.89 8.91 -21.67
CA ASP A 93 9.77 7.48 -21.45
C ASP A 93 10.45 6.65 -22.53
N ILE A 94 10.81 5.42 -22.19
CA ILE A 94 11.37 4.45 -23.14
C ILE A 94 10.23 3.85 -23.98
N ARG A 95 10.43 3.81 -25.30
CA ARG A 95 9.52 3.12 -26.21
C ARG A 95 9.99 1.69 -26.39
N TRP A 96 9.22 0.78 -25.84
CA TRP A 96 9.51 -0.65 -25.90
C TRP A 96 9.24 -1.23 -27.30
N ALA A 97 10.09 -2.13 -27.76
CA ALA A 97 9.80 -3.00 -28.89
C ALA A 97 8.81 -4.10 -28.48
N LYS A 98 8.95 -4.61 -27.24
CA LYS A 98 8.03 -5.55 -26.61
C LYS A 98 7.89 -5.21 -25.13
N ILE A 99 6.68 -5.33 -24.60
CA ILE A 99 6.41 -5.25 -23.16
C ILE A 99 5.31 -6.24 -22.81
N GLU A 100 5.48 -6.94 -21.69
CA GLU A 100 4.51 -7.93 -21.21
C GLU A 100 4.55 -8.01 -19.68
N GLU A 101 3.42 -8.36 -19.09
CA GLU A 101 3.31 -8.66 -17.67
C GLU A 101 3.47 -10.18 -17.48
N GLU A 102 4.51 -10.60 -16.78
CA GLU A 102 4.69 -11.98 -16.35
C GLU A 102 4.01 -12.19 -14.98
N LYS A 103 2.93 -13.00 -14.99
CA LYS A 103 2.09 -13.21 -13.81
C LYS A 103 2.89 -13.71 -12.60
N GLY A 104 2.84 -12.93 -11.51
CA GLY A 104 3.52 -13.24 -10.25
C GLY A 104 5.03 -12.96 -10.25
N LEU A 105 5.55 -12.42 -11.34
CA LEU A 105 6.93 -11.96 -11.48
C LEU A 105 7.02 -10.45 -11.60
N GLY A 106 6.37 -9.82 -12.57
CA GLY A 106 6.38 -8.38 -12.81
C GLY A 106 6.31 -7.99 -14.28
N MET A 107 6.80 -6.81 -14.60
CA MET A 107 6.81 -6.22 -15.94
C MET A 107 8.14 -6.48 -16.63
N LYS A 108 8.12 -7.16 -17.78
CA LYS A 108 9.29 -7.42 -18.65
C LYS A 108 9.17 -6.66 -19.94
N ALA A 109 10.25 -6.04 -20.39
CA ALA A 109 10.28 -5.32 -21.67
C ALA A 109 11.62 -5.44 -22.37
N THR A 110 11.59 -5.23 -23.70
CA THR A 110 12.77 -5.14 -24.55
C THR A 110 12.71 -3.83 -25.33
N ASP A 111 13.80 -3.07 -25.34
CA ASP A 111 13.91 -1.86 -26.15
C ASP A 111 14.23 -2.16 -27.62
N LYS A 112 14.36 -1.11 -28.43
CA LYS A 112 14.67 -1.25 -29.87
C LYS A 112 16.10 -1.70 -30.14
N GLU A 113 17.01 -1.49 -29.20
CA GLU A 113 18.41 -1.88 -29.24
C GLU A 113 18.62 -3.33 -28.76
N GLY A 114 17.54 -4.00 -28.27
CA GLY A 114 17.58 -5.37 -27.80
C GLY A 114 17.94 -5.53 -26.33
N ASN A 115 18.03 -4.43 -25.58
CA ASN A 115 18.23 -4.54 -24.12
C ASN A 115 16.96 -5.04 -23.43
N GLU A 116 17.13 -5.95 -22.50
CA GLU A 116 16.05 -6.48 -21.66
C GLU A 116 15.97 -5.74 -20.32
N TYR A 117 14.73 -5.49 -19.88
CA TYR A 117 14.43 -4.84 -18.61
C TYR A 117 13.36 -5.63 -17.88
N PHE A 118 13.50 -5.74 -16.57
CA PHE A 118 12.51 -6.40 -15.73
C PHE A 118 12.32 -5.63 -14.42
N ALA A 119 11.08 -5.30 -14.08
CA ALA A 119 10.71 -4.77 -12.76
C ALA A 119 9.71 -5.73 -12.12
N GLY A 120 10.01 -6.21 -10.90
CA GLY A 120 9.12 -7.21 -10.29
C GLY A 120 9.55 -7.70 -8.91
N SER A 121 8.93 -8.82 -8.50
CA SER A 121 9.14 -9.42 -7.19
C SER A 121 10.55 -9.98 -7.01
N PHE A 122 10.94 -10.28 -5.76
CA PHE A 122 12.24 -10.91 -5.44
C PHE A 122 12.59 -12.11 -6.33
N LYS A 123 11.60 -12.84 -6.82
CA LYS A 123 11.82 -14.03 -7.66
C LYS A 123 12.69 -13.77 -8.88
N ILE A 124 12.63 -12.57 -9.47
CA ILE A 124 13.45 -12.23 -10.64
C ILE A 124 14.90 -11.94 -10.27
N ALA A 125 15.19 -11.58 -9.01
CA ALA A 125 16.51 -11.21 -8.51
C ALA A 125 17.11 -12.25 -7.55
N ALA A 126 16.44 -13.38 -7.31
CA ALA A 126 16.83 -14.38 -6.29
C ALA A 126 18.24 -14.99 -6.51
N HIS A 127 18.76 -14.95 -7.73
CA HIS A 127 20.10 -15.43 -8.06
C HIS A 127 21.18 -14.32 -8.02
N LEU A 128 20.78 -13.05 -7.79
CA LEU A 128 21.65 -11.87 -7.83
C LEU A 128 21.85 -11.24 -6.45
N THR A 129 20.90 -11.44 -5.52
CA THR A 129 20.96 -10.84 -4.19
C THR A 129 20.32 -11.73 -3.13
N ASN A 130 20.79 -11.61 -1.89
CA ASN A 130 20.16 -12.23 -0.72
C ASN A 130 19.20 -11.28 0.02
N GLU A 131 19.06 -10.03 -0.43
CA GLU A 131 18.15 -9.06 0.15
C GLU A 131 16.73 -9.34 -0.35
N THR A 132 15.91 -9.95 0.52
CA THR A 132 14.56 -10.46 0.17
C THR A 132 13.43 -9.48 0.54
N ASN A 133 13.76 -8.33 1.12
CA ASN A 133 12.82 -7.48 1.85
C ASN A 133 12.21 -6.35 1.00
N HIS A 134 12.65 -6.21 -0.27
CA HIS A 134 12.18 -5.11 -1.11
C HIS A 134 10.94 -5.49 -1.93
N ASN A 135 10.12 -4.49 -2.23
CA ASN A 135 8.85 -4.70 -2.94
C ASN A 135 9.05 -4.91 -4.45
N VAL A 136 9.96 -4.16 -5.06
CA VAL A 136 10.24 -4.23 -6.51
C VAL A 136 11.74 -4.24 -6.74
N TYR A 137 12.22 -5.22 -7.48
CA TYR A 137 13.60 -5.31 -7.98
C TYR A 137 13.62 -4.94 -9.45
N VAL A 138 14.68 -4.28 -9.89
CA VAL A 138 14.80 -3.81 -11.28
C VAL A 138 16.08 -4.36 -11.89
N LEU A 139 15.93 -5.04 -13.02
CA LEU A 139 17.03 -5.63 -13.76
C LEU A 139 17.17 -4.97 -15.13
N LYS A 140 18.42 -4.91 -15.63
CA LYS A 140 18.77 -4.54 -17.01
C LYS A 140 19.77 -5.55 -17.53
N ASN A 141 19.45 -6.22 -18.63
CA ASN A 141 20.27 -7.26 -19.27
C ASN A 141 20.72 -8.38 -18.31
N GLY A 142 19.88 -8.72 -17.34
CA GLY A 142 20.16 -9.75 -16.33
C GLY A 142 20.88 -9.24 -15.08
N ASP A 143 21.37 -8.00 -15.04
CA ASP A 143 22.02 -7.41 -13.88
C ASP A 143 21.02 -6.64 -13.01
N LEU A 144 21.15 -6.74 -11.69
CA LEU A 144 20.35 -5.97 -10.74
C LEU A 144 20.83 -4.51 -10.76
N ILE A 145 19.98 -3.59 -11.16
CA ILE A 145 20.27 -2.16 -11.22
C ILE A 145 19.65 -1.34 -10.08
N GLY A 146 18.85 -1.96 -9.24
CA GLY A 146 18.29 -1.33 -8.05
C GLY A 146 17.01 -1.99 -7.55
N TRP A 147 16.46 -1.42 -6.49
CA TRP A 147 15.21 -1.85 -5.88
C TRP A 147 14.39 -0.66 -5.38
N ILE A 148 13.11 -0.90 -5.09
CA ILE A 148 12.15 0.11 -4.65
C ILE A 148 11.27 -0.49 -3.56
N ASP A 149 11.07 0.27 -2.48
CA ASP A 149 10.13 -0.02 -1.42
C ASP A 149 8.94 0.93 -1.46
N VAL A 150 7.78 0.36 -1.23
CA VAL A 150 6.50 1.07 -1.23
C VAL A 150 5.77 0.77 0.08
N ALA A 151 5.37 1.82 0.76
CA ALA A 151 4.59 1.74 1.99
C ALA A 151 3.18 2.28 1.78
N ASP A 152 2.21 1.67 2.47
CA ASP A 152 0.86 2.19 2.55
C ASP A 152 0.82 3.32 3.58
N GLU A 153 0.29 4.47 3.21
CA GLU A 153 0.25 5.67 4.05
C GLU A 153 -0.64 5.46 5.26
N LEU A 154 -0.11 5.66 6.46
CA LEU A 154 -0.89 5.62 7.68
C LEU A 154 -1.89 6.79 7.72
N ARG A 155 -3.10 6.53 8.19
CA ARG A 155 -4.05 7.60 8.47
C ARG A 155 -3.51 8.52 9.57
N PRO A 156 -3.64 9.85 9.43
CA PRO A 156 -3.15 10.80 10.44
C PRO A 156 -3.70 10.53 11.85
N GLU A 157 -4.95 10.06 11.91
CA GLU A 157 -5.65 9.77 13.17
C GLU A 157 -5.35 8.38 13.75
N ALA A 158 -4.71 7.47 13.01
CA ALA A 158 -4.51 6.08 13.43
C ALA A 158 -3.72 5.97 14.73
N LEU A 159 -2.58 6.66 14.82
CA LEU A 159 -1.73 6.62 16.01
C LEU A 159 -2.44 7.17 17.25
N ALA A 160 -3.10 8.32 17.11
CA ALA A 160 -3.84 8.95 18.22
C ALA A 160 -5.01 8.09 18.71
N THR A 161 -5.69 7.39 17.78
CA THR A 161 -6.77 6.46 18.10
C THR A 161 -6.25 5.28 18.91
N ILE A 162 -5.16 4.64 18.47
CA ILE A 162 -4.55 3.51 19.18
C ILE A 162 -4.09 3.93 20.56
N GLN A 163 -3.40 5.05 20.68
CA GLN A 163 -2.95 5.59 21.99
C GLN A 163 -4.12 5.86 22.94
N THR A 164 -5.23 6.39 22.43
CA THR A 164 -6.44 6.64 23.21
C THR A 164 -7.06 5.34 23.72
N LEU A 165 -7.14 4.30 22.88
CA LEU A 165 -7.64 3.00 23.30
C LEU A 165 -6.74 2.36 24.37
N GLN A 166 -5.44 2.39 24.20
CA GLN A 166 -4.46 1.87 25.16
C GLN A 166 -4.55 2.60 26.50
N LYS A 167 -4.67 3.94 26.49
CA LYS A 167 -4.85 4.76 27.69
C LYS A 167 -6.13 4.41 28.45
N ASN A 168 -7.17 3.97 27.74
CA ASN A 168 -8.43 3.51 28.31
C ASN A 168 -8.42 2.02 28.72
N GLY A 169 -7.26 1.35 28.70
CA GLY A 169 -7.11 -0.06 29.07
C GLY A 169 -7.61 -1.05 28.03
N VAL A 170 -7.84 -0.62 26.81
CA VAL A 170 -8.20 -1.48 25.67
C VAL A 170 -6.93 -1.93 24.96
N LYS A 171 -6.81 -3.24 24.71
CA LYS A 171 -5.66 -3.84 24.00
C LYS A 171 -5.89 -3.87 22.49
#